data_7912bd3d494a3eba8be809d0582f729a
#
_entry.id   7912bd3d494a3eba8be809d0582f729a
#
_cell.length_a   1.000
_cell.length_b   1.000
_cell.length_c   1.000
_cell.angle_alpha   90.00
_cell.angle_beta   90.00
_cell.angle_gamma   90.00
#
_symmetry.space_group_name_H-M   'P 1'
#
loop_
_entity.id
_entity.type
_entity.pdbx_description
1 polymer ?
#
loop_
_entity_poly.entity_id
_entity_poly.type
_entity_poly.pdbx_seq_one_letter_code
_entity_poly.pdbx_strand_id
1 'polypeptide(L)'
;MQETGTNFFHYCPHCGSQEVTYENNFKLHCNACDFVLYHNIAAAVAVIFKFENQILFTVRNVDPDKGKWDLPGGFIDPNETAEEAACREIKEELGLSIQPSDLKYHTTAPNNYLYRNVAYRTMDIFFECNLSSKHIHIAAADEIKQLLWVPISDIDLNQIGFSSIRKVISGIRY
;
A
#
# COMPACT_ATOMS: atom_id res chain seq x y z
N MET A 1 -14.92 0.52 -19.66
CA MET A 1 -15.63 1.71 -19.12
C MET A 1 -14.54 2.68 -18.69
N GLN A 2 -14.49 3.85 -19.30
CA GLN A 2 -13.59 4.92 -18.84
C GLN A 2 -14.13 5.39 -17.50
N GLU A 3 -13.37 5.18 -16.41
CA GLU A 3 -13.65 5.86 -15.16
C GLU A 3 -13.55 7.36 -15.44
N THR A 4 -14.66 8.05 -15.31
CA THR A 4 -14.70 9.51 -15.31
C THR A 4 -13.99 9.97 -14.03
N GLY A 5 -12.66 10.03 -14.10
CA GLY A 5 -11.84 10.50 -13.01
C GLY A 5 -12.23 11.92 -12.65
N THR A 6 -12.60 12.14 -11.42
CA THR A 6 -12.86 13.46 -10.87
C THR A 6 -11.62 14.31 -11.09
N ASN A 7 -11.72 15.38 -11.88
CA ASN A 7 -10.62 16.32 -12.04
C ASN A 7 -10.41 17.04 -10.72
N PHE A 8 -9.33 16.74 -10.01
CA PHE A 8 -8.98 17.40 -8.74
C PHE A 8 -8.22 18.72 -8.93
N PHE A 9 -7.72 18.96 -10.14
CA PHE A 9 -6.90 20.11 -10.42
C PHE A 9 -7.69 21.15 -11.20
N HIS A 10 -8.26 22.10 -10.47
CA HIS A 10 -9.03 23.25 -11.04
C HIS A 10 -8.17 24.49 -11.25
N TYR A 11 -6.99 24.52 -10.66
CA TYR A 11 -6.06 25.64 -10.70
C TYR A 11 -4.63 25.16 -10.95
N CYS A 12 -3.85 25.94 -11.65
CA CYS A 12 -2.41 25.71 -11.79
C CYS A 12 -1.73 25.94 -10.42
N PRO A 13 -0.98 24.96 -9.89
CA PRO A 13 -0.29 25.14 -8.61
C PRO A 13 0.88 26.12 -8.67
N HIS A 14 1.34 26.49 -9.89
CA HIS A 14 2.42 27.44 -10.11
C HIS A 14 1.94 28.90 -10.22
N CYS A 15 0.92 29.17 -11.05
CA CYS A 15 0.48 30.54 -11.32
C CYS A 15 -0.96 30.86 -10.89
N GLY A 16 -1.71 29.89 -10.37
CA GLY A 16 -3.10 30.07 -9.94
C GLY A 16 -4.14 30.17 -11.05
N SER A 17 -3.75 30.08 -12.34
CA SER A 17 -4.68 30.15 -13.47
C SER A 17 -5.64 28.95 -13.48
N GLN A 18 -6.88 29.20 -13.93
CA GLN A 18 -7.86 28.15 -14.22
C GLN A 18 -7.72 27.54 -15.62
N GLU A 19 -6.82 28.07 -16.45
CA GLU A 19 -6.58 27.58 -17.80
C GLU A 19 -5.72 26.30 -17.76
N VAL A 20 -6.25 25.25 -17.12
CA VAL A 20 -5.57 23.96 -16.95
C VAL A 20 -6.29 22.87 -17.72
N THR A 21 -5.50 21.97 -18.33
CA THR A 21 -5.97 20.69 -18.87
C THR A 21 -5.42 19.55 -18.03
N TYR A 22 -6.25 18.54 -17.75
CA TYR A 22 -5.83 17.36 -17.00
C TYR A 22 -6.10 16.12 -17.86
N GLU A 23 -5.04 15.60 -18.48
CA GLU A 23 -5.10 14.52 -19.46
C GLU A 23 -4.93 13.15 -18.77
N ASN A 24 -5.79 12.20 -19.16
CA ASN A 24 -5.71 10.79 -18.73
C ASN A 24 -5.58 10.58 -17.21
N ASN A 25 -6.09 11.53 -16.41
CA ASN A 25 -5.99 11.53 -14.94
C ASN A 25 -4.54 11.43 -14.40
N PHE A 26 -3.59 12.01 -15.14
CA PHE A 26 -2.18 11.81 -14.80
C PHE A 26 -1.29 13.02 -15.13
N LYS A 27 -1.62 13.83 -16.15
CA LYS A 27 -0.83 14.99 -16.56
C LYS A 27 -1.65 16.26 -16.53
N LEU A 28 -1.26 17.21 -15.68
CA LEU A 28 -1.77 18.56 -15.70
C LEU A 28 -0.85 19.44 -16.57
N HIS A 29 -1.44 20.21 -17.48
CA HIS A 29 -0.77 21.26 -18.25
C HIS A 29 -1.52 22.58 -18.03
N CYS A 30 -0.78 23.64 -17.74
CA CYS A 30 -1.30 25.00 -17.63
C CYS A 30 -1.09 25.76 -18.95
N ASN A 31 -2.19 26.19 -19.58
CA ASN A 31 -2.13 26.94 -20.84
C ASN A 31 -1.71 28.41 -20.65
N ALA A 32 -1.71 28.93 -19.42
CA ALA A 32 -1.32 30.29 -19.10
C ALA A 32 0.19 30.45 -18.83
N CYS A 33 0.90 29.42 -18.36
CA CYS A 33 2.31 29.53 -17.98
C CYS A 33 3.17 28.32 -18.36
N ASP A 34 2.64 27.41 -19.18
CA ASP A 34 3.28 26.16 -19.64
C ASP A 34 3.79 25.24 -18.54
N PHE A 35 3.32 25.41 -17.28
CA PHE A 35 3.66 24.51 -16.19
C PHE A 35 3.06 23.12 -16.43
N VAL A 36 3.89 22.08 -16.25
CA VAL A 36 3.47 20.69 -16.36
C VAL A 36 3.67 19.97 -15.02
N LEU A 37 2.64 19.30 -14.55
CA LEU A 37 2.70 18.42 -13.38
C LEU A 37 2.26 17.01 -13.77
N TYR A 38 3.08 16.03 -13.48
CA TYR A 38 2.69 14.62 -13.57
C TYR A 38 2.18 14.16 -12.19
N HIS A 39 0.92 13.74 -12.15
CA HIS A 39 0.33 13.10 -10.96
C HIS A 39 0.81 11.65 -10.93
N ASN A 40 2.00 11.45 -10.39
CA ASN A 40 2.64 10.14 -10.33
C ASN A 40 1.89 9.20 -9.39
N ILE A 41 2.07 7.89 -9.61
CA ILE A 41 1.62 6.86 -8.67
C ILE A 41 2.44 6.96 -7.37
N ALA A 42 1.80 6.70 -6.24
CA ALA A 42 2.50 6.56 -4.97
C ALA A 42 3.10 5.16 -4.87
N ALA A 43 4.28 5.05 -4.28
CA ALA A 43 4.89 3.77 -3.97
C ALA A 43 4.53 3.35 -2.54
N ALA A 44 4.20 2.07 -2.35
CA ALA A 44 3.93 1.47 -1.05
C ALA A 44 4.63 0.11 -0.93
N VAL A 45 4.89 -0.32 0.29
CA VAL A 45 5.47 -1.61 0.61
C VAL A 45 4.49 -2.46 1.43
N ALA A 46 4.55 -3.77 1.25
CA ALA A 46 3.83 -4.73 2.07
C ALA A 46 4.71 -5.95 2.34
N VAL A 47 4.72 -6.44 3.58
CA VAL A 47 5.57 -7.57 3.98
C VAL A 47 4.72 -8.81 4.27
N ILE A 48 5.00 -9.87 3.53
CA ILE A 48 4.40 -11.20 3.70
C ILE A 48 5.24 -11.96 4.73
N PHE A 49 4.86 -11.85 6.00
CA PHE A 49 5.49 -12.63 7.04
C PHE A 49 5.01 -14.08 6.99
N LYS A 50 5.95 -14.99 6.98
CA LYS A 50 5.72 -16.43 6.97
C LYS A 50 6.27 -17.09 8.24
N PHE A 51 5.48 -17.95 8.83
CA PHE A 51 5.90 -18.86 9.88
C PHE A 51 5.31 -20.25 9.58
N GLU A 52 6.16 -21.23 9.32
CA GLU A 52 5.73 -22.54 8.84
C GLU A 52 4.82 -22.40 7.59
N ASN A 53 3.61 -22.96 7.64
CA ASN A 53 2.61 -22.90 6.55
C ASN A 53 1.54 -21.81 6.81
N GLN A 54 1.90 -20.71 7.47
CA GLN A 54 0.98 -19.62 7.81
C GLN A 54 1.53 -18.28 7.34
N ILE A 55 0.60 -17.37 7.05
CA ILE A 55 0.88 -15.95 6.74
C ILE A 55 0.27 -15.09 7.84
N LEU A 56 1.00 -14.06 8.26
CA LEU A 56 0.49 -13.03 9.15
C LEU A 56 -0.33 -12.02 8.37
N PHE A 57 -1.54 -11.78 8.82
CA PHE A 57 -2.38 -10.66 8.42
C PHE A 57 -2.61 -9.71 9.59
N THR A 58 -2.74 -8.45 9.30
CA THR A 58 -3.30 -7.44 10.21
C THR A 58 -4.78 -7.26 9.91
N VAL A 59 -5.58 -6.90 10.90
CA VAL A 59 -6.96 -6.45 10.71
C VAL A 59 -6.98 -4.94 10.85
N ARG A 60 -7.39 -4.24 9.81
CA ARG A 60 -7.42 -2.78 9.76
C ARG A 60 -8.34 -2.17 10.81
N ASN A 61 -7.89 -1.15 11.50
CA ASN A 61 -8.71 -0.37 12.45
C ASN A 61 -9.14 0.98 11.87
N VAL A 62 -8.67 1.34 10.68
CA VAL A 62 -8.93 2.62 9.98
C VAL A 62 -9.47 2.38 8.57
N ASP A 63 -10.18 3.39 8.04
CA ASP A 63 -10.59 3.42 6.64
C ASP A 63 -9.40 3.78 5.71
N PRO A 64 -9.41 3.33 4.46
CA PRO A 64 -10.40 2.45 3.83
C PRO A 64 -10.33 0.99 4.31
N ASP A 65 -11.38 0.23 4.05
CA ASP A 65 -11.45 -1.21 4.33
C ASP A 65 -11.30 -1.59 5.82
N LYS A 66 -11.75 -0.73 6.74
CA LYS A 66 -11.77 -1.03 8.18
C LYS A 66 -12.42 -2.39 8.46
N GLY A 67 -11.74 -3.23 9.24
CA GLY A 67 -12.15 -4.59 9.58
C GLY A 67 -11.74 -5.65 8.57
N LYS A 68 -11.17 -5.28 7.43
CA LYS A 68 -10.60 -6.22 6.46
C LYS A 68 -9.16 -6.61 6.83
N TRP A 69 -8.72 -7.72 6.26
CA TRP A 69 -7.34 -8.18 6.38
C TRP A 69 -6.43 -7.38 5.45
N ASP A 70 -5.25 -7.12 5.97
CA ASP A 70 -4.17 -6.41 5.29
C ASP A 70 -2.84 -7.11 5.55
N LEU A 71 -1.80 -6.73 4.83
CA LEU A 71 -0.42 -7.05 5.16
C LEU A 71 0.21 -5.85 5.84
N PRO A 72 1.10 -6.05 6.82
CA PRO A 72 1.83 -4.93 7.42
C PRO A 72 2.70 -4.23 6.39
N GLY A 73 2.74 -2.90 6.47
CA GLY A 73 3.44 -2.01 5.54
C GLY A 73 2.73 -0.69 5.33
N GLY A 74 3.27 0.16 4.46
CA GLY A 74 2.73 1.50 4.20
C GLY A 74 3.40 2.21 3.05
N PHE A 75 3.27 3.53 2.98
CA PHE A 75 3.87 4.34 1.93
C PHE A 75 5.38 4.49 2.11
N ILE A 76 6.09 4.60 0.98
CA ILE A 76 7.52 4.91 0.97
C ILE A 76 7.67 6.42 1.13
N ASP A 77 8.45 6.83 2.13
CA ASP A 77 8.76 8.24 2.36
C ASP A 77 9.86 8.75 1.41
N PRO A 78 9.93 10.09 1.16
CA PRO A 78 11.02 10.65 0.38
C PRO A 78 12.39 10.27 0.95
N ASN A 79 13.28 9.84 0.06
CA ASN A 79 14.66 9.41 0.34
C ASN A 79 14.81 8.05 1.04
N GLU A 80 13.76 7.24 1.12
CA GLU A 80 13.84 5.84 1.54
C GLU A 80 13.94 4.90 0.33
N THR A 81 14.66 3.79 0.49
CA THR A 81 14.50 2.61 -0.37
C THR A 81 13.24 1.84 0.05
N ALA A 82 12.75 0.96 -0.81
CA ALA A 82 11.59 0.14 -0.48
C ALA A 82 11.85 -0.79 0.73
N GLU A 83 13.08 -1.29 0.87
CA GLU A 83 13.50 -2.12 2.00
C GLU A 83 13.57 -1.31 3.31
N GLU A 84 14.07 -0.06 3.26
CA GLU A 84 14.10 0.82 4.43
C GLU A 84 12.69 1.19 4.88
N ALA A 85 11.80 1.55 3.95
CA ALA A 85 10.39 1.80 4.24
C ALA A 85 9.72 0.58 4.88
N ALA A 86 9.93 -0.63 4.33
CA ALA A 86 9.40 -1.84 4.91
C ALA A 86 9.90 -2.06 6.35
N CYS A 87 11.20 -1.87 6.62
CA CYS A 87 11.76 -2.00 7.96
C CYS A 87 11.18 -0.97 8.94
N ARG A 88 10.99 0.29 8.50
CA ARG A 88 10.37 1.36 9.30
C ARG A 88 8.93 1.03 9.65
N GLU A 89 8.09 0.74 8.64
CA GLU A 89 6.67 0.41 8.82
C GLU A 89 6.49 -0.79 9.77
N ILE A 90 7.25 -1.85 9.58
CA ILE A 90 7.19 -3.03 10.45
C ILE A 90 7.56 -2.70 11.90
N LYS A 91 8.51 -1.78 12.10
CA LYS A 91 8.86 -1.33 13.44
C LYS A 91 7.76 -0.46 14.06
N GLU A 92 7.15 0.42 13.29
CA GLU A 92 6.06 1.31 13.72
C GLU A 92 4.79 0.51 14.05
N GLU A 93 4.39 -0.39 13.16
CA GLU A 93 3.15 -1.15 13.29
C GLU A 93 3.23 -2.30 14.30
N LEU A 94 4.34 -3.04 14.29
CA LEU A 94 4.49 -4.30 15.01
C LEU A 94 5.58 -4.27 16.09
N GLY A 95 6.31 -3.17 16.26
CA GLY A 95 7.44 -3.08 17.17
C GLY A 95 8.59 -4.03 16.82
N LEU A 96 8.54 -4.70 15.67
CA LEU A 96 9.50 -5.69 15.24
C LEU A 96 10.65 -5.03 14.47
N SER A 97 11.88 -5.25 14.89
CA SER A 97 13.06 -4.77 14.17
C SER A 97 13.56 -5.87 13.22
N ILE A 98 13.44 -5.64 11.92
CA ILE A 98 14.01 -6.45 10.86
C ILE A 98 15.06 -5.65 10.10
N GLN A 99 15.90 -6.34 9.34
CA GLN A 99 16.92 -5.72 8.50
C GLN A 99 16.55 -5.87 7.02
N PRO A 100 17.02 -4.98 6.14
CA PRO A 100 16.84 -5.14 4.70
C PRO A 100 17.28 -6.51 4.16
N SER A 101 18.28 -7.14 4.77
CA SER A 101 18.75 -8.48 4.42
C SER A 101 17.76 -9.61 4.76
N ASP A 102 16.79 -9.36 5.65
CA ASP A 102 15.76 -10.33 6.02
C ASP A 102 14.59 -10.34 5.01
N LEU A 103 14.56 -9.31 4.15
CA LEU A 103 13.53 -9.10 3.14
C LEU A 103 13.94 -9.73 1.81
N LYS A 104 13.04 -10.54 1.27
CA LYS A 104 13.18 -11.08 -0.09
C LYS A 104 12.11 -10.45 -0.98
N TYR A 105 12.53 -9.76 -2.04
CA TYR A 105 11.59 -9.25 -3.04
C TYR A 105 10.72 -10.39 -3.59
N HIS A 106 9.40 -10.19 -3.60
CA HIS A 106 8.43 -11.13 -4.12
C HIS A 106 7.89 -10.68 -5.49
N THR A 107 7.18 -9.55 -5.53
CA THR A 107 6.57 -8.99 -6.75
C THR A 107 6.11 -7.56 -6.54
N THR A 108 5.54 -6.95 -7.59
CA THR A 108 4.77 -5.71 -7.50
C THR A 108 3.36 -5.89 -8.04
N ALA A 109 2.41 -5.09 -7.55
CA ALA A 109 1.07 -5.02 -8.10
C ALA A 109 0.52 -3.59 -8.04
N PRO A 110 -0.19 -3.11 -9.09
CA PRO A 110 -0.90 -1.85 -9.02
C PRO A 110 -2.12 -1.98 -8.11
N ASN A 111 -2.45 -0.90 -7.41
CA ASN A 111 -3.62 -0.82 -6.54
C ASN A 111 -4.31 0.53 -6.66
N ASN A 112 -5.57 0.61 -6.24
CA ASN A 112 -6.34 1.83 -6.10
C ASN A 112 -6.67 2.00 -4.61
N TYR A 113 -6.11 3.05 -4.02
CA TYR A 113 -6.30 3.38 -2.61
C TYR A 113 -7.27 4.55 -2.50
N LEU A 114 -8.52 4.29 -2.08
CA LEU A 114 -9.52 5.33 -1.90
C LEU A 114 -9.38 5.93 -0.49
N TYR A 115 -8.92 7.17 -0.42
CA TYR A 115 -8.80 7.90 0.84
C TYR A 115 -9.49 9.27 0.74
N ARG A 116 -10.43 9.55 1.65
CA ARG A 116 -11.21 10.80 1.70
C ARG A 116 -11.80 11.20 0.35
N ASN A 117 -12.39 10.25 -0.36
CA ASN A 117 -12.96 10.40 -1.72
C ASN A 117 -11.94 10.71 -2.83
N VAL A 118 -10.64 10.61 -2.57
CA VAL A 118 -9.60 10.70 -3.58
C VAL A 118 -9.08 9.29 -3.88
N ALA A 119 -9.15 8.88 -5.14
CA ALA A 119 -8.58 7.62 -5.58
C ALA A 119 -7.08 7.81 -5.89
N TYR A 120 -6.24 7.39 -4.97
CA TYR A 120 -4.80 7.33 -5.20
C TYR A 120 -4.46 6.05 -5.95
N ARG A 121 -3.64 6.18 -6.96
CA ARG A 121 -3.03 5.01 -7.62
C ARG A 121 -1.73 4.71 -6.91
N THR A 122 -1.54 3.44 -6.52
CA THR A 122 -0.31 2.99 -5.90
C THR A 122 0.35 1.88 -6.71
N MET A 123 1.64 1.72 -6.53
CA MET A 123 2.40 0.54 -6.89
C MET A 123 2.87 -0.10 -5.60
N ASP A 124 2.26 -1.21 -5.24
CA ASP A 124 2.60 -1.92 -4.02
C ASP A 124 3.74 -2.89 -4.31
N ILE A 125 4.81 -2.80 -3.53
CA ILE A 125 6.01 -3.62 -3.60
C ILE A 125 5.93 -4.65 -2.48
N PHE A 126 5.94 -5.93 -2.83
CA PHE A 126 5.78 -7.02 -1.87
C PHE A 126 7.12 -7.67 -1.55
N PHE A 127 7.41 -7.79 -0.27
CA PHE A 127 8.54 -8.55 0.26
C PHE A 127 8.04 -9.77 1.04
N GLU A 128 8.84 -10.83 1.07
CA GLU A 128 8.67 -11.96 1.97
C GLU A 128 9.69 -11.86 3.11
N CYS A 129 9.26 -12.21 4.31
CA CYS A 129 10.13 -12.36 5.47
C CYS A 129 9.73 -13.61 6.27
N ASN A 130 10.68 -14.51 6.50
CA ASN A 130 10.45 -15.70 7.32
C ASN A 130 10.77 -15.40 8.78
N LEU A 131 9.84 -15.70 9.67
CA LEU A 131 10.02 -15.51 11.10
C LEU A 131 10.32 -16.84 11.79
N SER A 132 11.11 -16.78 12.85
CA SER A 132 11.40 -17.92 13.73
C SER A 132 10.39 -18.09 14.87
N SER A 133 9.50 -17.11 15.07
CA SER A 133 8.50 -17.08 16.15
C SER A 133 7.27 -16.29 15.74
N LYS A 134 6.12 -16.64 16.32
CA LYS A 134 4.86 -15.89 16.18
C LYS A 134 4.69 -14.77 17.22
N HIS A 135 5.63 -14.61 18.12
CA HIS A 135 5.54 -13.60 19.18
C HIS A 135 5.75 -12.19 18.61
N ILE A 136 4.66 -11.60 18.13
CA ILE A 136 4.58 -10.24 17.62
C ILE A 136 3.47 -9.53 18.39
N HIS A 137 3.66 -8.26 18.68
CA HIS A 137 2.66 -7.42 19.32
C HIS A 137 2.27 -6.26 18.40
N ILE A 138 1.09 -5.70 18.59
CA ILE A 138 0.64 -4.51 17.90
C ILE A 138 1.26 -3.30 18.61
N ALA A 139 2.03 -2.50 17.88
CA ALA A 139 2.55 -1.21 18.38
C ALA A 139 1.62 -0.05 17.97
N ALA A 140 1.04 -0.09 16.75
CA ALA A 140 0.09 0.90 16.24
C ALA A 140 -1.37 0.44 16.43
N ALA A 141 -1.87 0.47 17.67
CA ALA A 141 -3.24 -0.01 17.99
C ALA A 141 -4.37 0.87 17.42
N ASP A 142 -4.06 2.09 17.02
CA ASP A 142 -4.96 2.99 16.31
C ASP A 142 -5.18 2.55 14.85
N GLU A 143 -4.19 1.94 14.21
CA GLU A 143 -4.24 1.47 12.83
C GLU A 143 -4.57 -0.02 12.70
N ILE A 144 -4.10 -0.84 13.63
CA ILE A 144 -4.24 -2.29 13.63
C ILE A 144 -5.10 -2.75 14.80
N LYS A 145 -6.21 -3.42 14.49
CA LYS A 145 -7.12 -3.98 15.49
C LYS A 145 -6.65 -5.34 16.03
N GLN A 146 -6.07 -6.18 15.17
CA GLN A 146 -5.73 -7.56 15.48
C GLN A 146 -4.66 -8.11 14.54
N LEU A 147 -3.88 -9.07 15.01
CA LEU A 147 -2.98 -9.91 14.21
C LEU A 147 -3.57 -11.30 14.05
N LEU A 148 -3.48 -11.85 12.84
CA LEU A 148 -4.00 -13.17 12.49
C LEU A 148 -2.92 -14.00 11.79
N TRP A 149 -2.56 -15.14 12.38
CA TRP A 149 -1.77 -16.15 11.68
C TRP A 149 -2.72 -17.13 10.99
N VAL A 150 -2.77 -17.08 9.66
CA VAL A 150 -3.73 -17.86 8.86
C VAL A 150 -2.98 -18.92 8.07
N PRO A 151 -3.35 -20.21 8.19
CA PRO A 151 -2.84 -21.26 7.31
C PRO A 151 -3.09 -20.90 5.84
N ILE A 152 -2.10 -21.14 4.97
CA ILE A 152 -2.21 -20.78 3.55
C ILE A 152 -3.46 -21.42 2.92
N SER A 153 -3.82 -22.66 3.32
CA SER A 153 -5.02 -23.36 2.86
C SER A 153 -6.35 -22.68 3.25
N ASP A 154 -6.34 -21.91 4.34
CA ASP A 154 -7.56 -21.37 4.98
C ASP A 154 -7.77 -19.88 4.68
N ILE A 155 -6.88 -19.28 3.86
CA ILE A 155 -7.00 -17.87 3.49
C ILE A 155 -8.26 -17.64 2.65
N ASP A 156 -9.21 -16.86 3.20
CA ASP A 156 -10.35 -16.34 2.46
C ASP A 156 -10.01 -14.99 1.82
N LEU A 157 -9.82 -14.97 0.51
CA LEU A 157 -9.50 -13.76 -0.25
C LEU A 157 -10.55 -12.65 -0.12
N ASN A 158 -11.81 -12.98 0.23
CA ASN A 158 -12.85 -11.98 0.44
C ASN A 158 -12.68 -11.17 1.73
N GLN A 159 -11.89 -11.68 2.68
CA GLN A 159 -11.52 -10.95 3.90
C GLN A 159 -10.45 -9.88 3.65
N ILE A 160 -9.66 -10.01 2.58
CA ILE A 160 -8.57 -9.09 2.26
C ILE A 160 -9.16 -7.81 1.64
N GLY A 161 -8.73 -6.64 2.13
CA GLY A 161 -9.23 -5.34 1.69
C GLY A 161 -8.75 -4.96 0.28
N PHE A 162 -7.44 -4.95 0.07
CA PHE A 162 -6.85 -4.42 -1.15
C PHE A 162 -6.73 -5.44 -2.28
N SER A 163 -7.00 -4.98 -3.50
CA SER A 163 -6.97 -5.83 -4.69
C SER A 163 -5.57 -6.33 -5.05
N SER A 164 -4.54 -5.52 -4.83
CA SER A 164 -3.13 -5.90 -5.00
C SER A 164 -2.76 -7.08 -4.11
N ILE A 165 -3.11 -7.01 -2.82
CA ILE A 165 -2.85 -8.07 -1.85
C ILE A 165 -3.61 -9.34 -2.22
N ARG A 166 -4.91 -9.24 -2.55
CA ARG A 166 -5.69 -10.40 -3.02
C ARG A 166 -5.02 -11.11 -4.20
N LYS A 167 -4.56 -10.32 -5.19
CA LYS A 167 -3.88 -10.85 -6.37
C LYS A 167 -2.60 -11.58 -6.01
N VAL A 168 -1.77 -10.98 -5.16
CA VAL A 168 -0.46 -11.55 -4.75
C VAL A 168 -0.66 -12.81 -3.90
N ILE A 169 -1.52 -12.74 -2.89
CA ILE A 169 -1.81 -13.88 -2.01
C ILE A 169 -2.44 -15.05 -2.77
N SER A 170 -3.30 -14.78 -3.78
CA SER A 170 -3.85 -15.85 -4.62
C SER A 170 -2.78 -16.63 -5.37
N GLY A 171 -1.65 -16.00 -5.70
CA GLY A 171 -0.50 -16.65 -6.36
C GLY A 171 0.37 -17.51 -5.42
N ILE A 172 0.26 -17.32 -4.11
CA ILE A 172 1.06 -18.10 -3.11
C ILE A 172 0.43 -19.48 -2.83
N ARG A 173 -0.82 -19.68 -3.21
CA ARG A 173 -1.58 -20.94 -2.91
C ARG A 173 -1.15 -22.17 -3.67
N TYR A 174 -0.08 -22.10 -4.51
CA TYR A 174 0.37 -23.23 -5.34
C TYR A 174 1.85 -23.52 -5.16
#